data_ecd2d4b42d7b48afe2e6e1b3943e9fd0
#
_entry.id   ecd2d4b42d7b48afe2e6e1b3943e9fd0
#
_cell.length_a   1.000
_cell.length_b   1.000
_cell.length_c   1.000
_cell.angle_alpha   90.00
_cell.angle_beta   90.00
_cell.angle_gamma   90.00
#
_symmetry.space_group_name_H-M   'P 1'
#
loop_
_entity.id
_entity.type
_entity.pdbx_description
1 polymer ?
#
loop_
_entity_poly.entity_id
_entity_poly.type
_entity_poly.pdbx_seq_one_letter_code
_entity_poly.pdbx_strand_id
1 'polypeptide(L)'
;METVKLTLGPILFHWEAEAKRDFYARIADESPVDTVYLGEVVCSKRTPFFDHHLPDVIERLARAGKTVVLSTLSEVVLPRERAMIRDLCEMPDCLVEINNAAGLLAAAGRPHRIGPMMNVYNEETMRQLAKRGADHFSLPPEMSGKTVAVMASSRVALDVGIEVQIFGRVPLAISARCFHARAHQRSKDECQFVCGEDPDGLALTTLGDEDMLTINGVQTLSYRYLNMAPEIAEMAALGVSHLRIMPHQTDMIAVTRAFADHLSGKSTAEDVTERLAGLKIGPFINGFWHAIAGHRYHQAP
;
A
#
# COMPACT_ATOMS: atom_id res chain seq x y z
N MET A 1 9.55 1.87 24.49
CA MET A 1 8.67 2.13 23.33
C MET A 1 9.06 1.13 22.27
N GLU A 2 8.10 0.46 21.68
CA GLU A 2 8.33 -0.46 20.55
C GLU A 2 8.86 0.35 19.35
N THR A 3 9.88 -0.15 18.69
CA THR A 3 10.48 0.56 17.55
C THR A 3 9.50 0.53 16.38
N VAL A 4 9.14 1.70 15.84
CA VAL A 4 8.30 1.81 14.65
C VAL A 4 9.02 1.21 13.46
N LYS A 5 8.33 0.35 12.68
CA LYS A 5 8.89 -0.38 11.54
C LYS A 5 8.50 0.27 10.22
N LEU A 6 9.40 0.23 9.25
CA LEU A 6 9.11 0.61 7.87
C LEU A 6 8.65 -0.59 7.07
N THR A 7 7.61 -0.41 6.28
CA THR A 7 7.08 -1.44 5.39
C THR A 7 6.99 -0.94 3.96
N LEU A 8 7.15 -1.87 3.01
CA LEU A 8 6.94 -1.60 1.59
C LEU A 8 5.65 -2.29 1.15
N GLY A 9 4.67 -1.51 0.68
CA GLY A 9 3.42 -2.02 0.14
C GLY A 9 3.62 -2.82 -1.16
N PRO A 10 2.59 -3.55 -1.63
CA PRO A 10 2.66 -4.25 -2.90
C PRO A 10 2.76 -3.27 -4.07
N ILE A 11 3.39 -3.69 -5.17
CA ILE A 11 3.36 -2.92 -6.41
C ILE A 11 1.93 -2.97 -6.96
N LEU A 12 1.26 -1.82 -7.01
CA LEU A 12 -0.12 -1.71 -7.50
C LEU A 12 -0.19 -1.61 -9.03
N PHE A 13 0.91 -1.22 -9.68
CA PHE A 13 0.97 -0.94 -11.11
C PHE A 13 1.37 -2.17 -11.92
N HIS A 14 1.07 -2.15 -13.22
CA HIS A 14 1.46 -3.22 -14.13
C HIS A 14 2.84 -2.94 -14.71
N TRP A 15 3.87 -3.36 -13.99
CA TRP A 15 5.26 -3.29 -14.47
C TRP A 15 5.65 -4.58 -15.16
N GLU A 16 6.60 -4.49 -16.09
CA GLU A 16 7.23 -5.64 -16.71
C GLU A 16 7.86 -6.58 -15.66
N ALA A 17 7.81 -7.88 -15.92
CA ALA A 17 8.27 -8.90 -14.97
C ALA A 17 9.73 -8.71 -14.54
N GLU A 18 10.62 -8.42 -15.50
CA GLU A 18 12.04 -8.18 -15.23
C GLU A 18 12.22 -6.95 -14.33
N ALA A 19 11.50 -5.85 -14.61
CA ALA A 19 11.55 -4.64 -13.79
C ALA A 19 11.08 -4.91 -12.35
N LYS A 20 10.04 -5.74 -12.15
CA LYS A 20 9.61 -6.18 -10.82
C LYS A 20 10.66 -7.04 -10.11
N ARG A 21 11.30 -7.97 -10.82
CA ARG A 21 12.37 -8.82 -10.25
C ARG A 21 13.54 -7.97 -9.77
N ASP A 22 14.04 -7.07 -10.64
CA ASP A 22 15.14 -6.17 -10.31
C ASP A 22 14.79 -5.25 -9.16
N PHE A 23 13.58 -4.72 -9.14
CA PHE A 23 13.06 -3.92 -8.04
C PHE A 23 13.12 -4.68 -6.71
N TYR A 24 12.53 -5.89 -6.62
CA TYR A 24 12.53 -6.66 -5.38
C TYR A 24 13.93 -7.15 -4.99
N ALA A 25 14.80 -7.41 -5.96
CA ALA A 25 16.19 -7.72 -5.69
C ALA A 25 16.91 -6.55 -5.00
N ARG A 26 16.76 -5.33 -5.53
CA ARG A 26 17.29 -4.12 -4.89
C ARG A 26 16.66 -3.85 -3.52
N ILE A 27 15.37 -4.08 -3.36
CA ILE A 27 14.70 -3.94 -2.05
C ILE A 27 15.28 -4.92 -1.03
N ALA A 28 15.53 -6.16 -1.43
CA ALA A 28 16.16 -7.14 -0.54
C ALA A 28 17.54 -6.69 -0.07
N ASP A 29 18.38 -6.24 -1.01
CA ASP A 29 19.81 -6.03 -0.78
C ASP A 29 20.13 -4.64 -0.22
N GLU A 30 19.35 -3.61 -0.57
CA GLU A 30 19.72 -2.20 -0.37
C GLU A 30 18.76 -1.42 0.52
N SER A 31 17.49 -1.87 0.67
CA SER A 31 16.46 -1.11 1.38
C SER A 31 16.44 -1.40 2.89
N PRO A 32 16.25 -0.37 3.73
CA PRO A 32 16.13 -0.53 5.18
C PRO A 32 14.74 -0.99 5.67
N VAL A 33 13.80 -1.32 4.78
CA VAL A 33 12.45 -1.74 5.21
C VAL A 33 12.47 -3.08 5.93
N ASP A 34 11.57 -3.26 6.91
CA ASP A 34 11.44 -4.48 7.70
C ASP A 34 10.54 -5.52 7.04
N THR A 35 9.47 -5.06 6.42
CA THR A 35 8.42 -5.91 5.83
C THR A 35 8.18 -5.52 4.37
N VAL A 36 7.99 -6.52 3.51
CA VAL A 36 7.66 -6.33 2.09
C VAL A 36 6.37 -7.07 1.78
N TYR A 37 5.39 -6.34 1.23
CA TYR A 37 4.15 -6.89 0.75
C TYR A 37 4.28 -7.24 -0.73
N LEU A 38 3.88 -8.45 -1.11
CA LEU A 38 3.91 -8.98 -2.46
C LEU A 38 2.51 -9.39 -2.91
N GLY A 39 2.30 -9.52 -4.19
CA GLY A 39 1.07 -10.03 -4.77
C GLY A 39 0.30 -9.00 -5.58
N GLU A 40 -0.75 -9.46 -6.25
CA GLU A 40 -1.59 -8.61 -7.10
C GLU A 40 -2.85 -8.19 -6.33
N VAL A 41 -2.99 -6.88 -6.13
CA VAL A 41 -4.11 -6.30 -5.37
C VAL A 41 -5.19 -5.73 -6.29
N VAL A 42 -4.82 -5.31 -7.50
CA VAL A 42 -5.69 -4.49 -8.36
C VAL A 42 -6.44 -5.31 -9.40
N CYS A 43 -5.76 -6.23 -10.11
CA CYS A 43 -6.37 -6.93 -11.23
C CYS A 43 -5.84 -8.36 -11.40
N SER A 44 -6.67 -9.37 -11.17
CA SER A 44 -6.31 -10.80 -11.30
C SER A 44 -5.73 -11.20 -12.64
N LYS A 45 -6.02 -10.44 -13.71
CA LYS A 45 -5.48 -10.69 -15.05
C LYS A 45 -3.98 -10.45 -15.15
N ARG A 46 -3.40 -9.66 -14.24
CA ARG A 46 -1.96 -9.36 -14.20
C ARG A 46 -1.15 -10.45 -13.51
N THR A 47 -1.79 -11.29 -12.69
CA THR A 47 -1.16 -12.33 -11.87
C THR A 47 -0.24 -13.25 -12.70
N PRO A 48 -0.65 -13.81 -13.87
CA PRO A 48 0.18 -14.74 -14.60
C PRO A 48 1.51 -14.18 -15.13
N PHE A 49 1.65 -12.86 -15.20
CA PHE A 49 2.89 -12.24 -15.69
C PHE A 49 4.04 -12.32 -14.67
N PHE A 50 3.73 -12.55 -13.38
CA PHE A 50 4.74 -12.50 -12.33
C PHE A 50 4.73 -13.70 -11.38
N ASP A 51 3.67 -14.50 -11.33
CA ASP A 51 3.50 -15.59 -10.35
C ASP A 51 4.67 -16.57 -10.33
N HIS A 52 5.22 -16.90 -11.49
CA HIS A 52 6.33 -17.85 -11.60
C HIS A 52 7.65 -17.31 -11.02
N HIS A 53 7.76 -16.01 -10.79
CA HIS A 53 8.91 -15.37 -10.14
C HIS A 53 8.75 -15.23 -8.62
N LEU A 54 7.52 -15.35 -8.09
CA LEU A 54 7.24 -15.12 -6.67
C LEU A 54 8.07 -15.99 -5.72
N PRO A 55 8.27 -17.30 -5.97
CA PRO A 55 9.06 -18.14 -5.08
C PRO A 55 10.47 -17.63 -4.89
N ASP A 56 11.16 -17.27 -5.97
CA ASP A 56 12.54 -16.76 -5.95
C ASP A 56 12.62 -15.39 -5.24
N VAL A 57 11.64 -14.53 -5.47
CA VAL A 57 11.55 -13.21 -4.83
C VAL A 57 11.33 -13.36 -3.32
N ILE A 58 10.41 -14.24 -2.91
CA ILE A 58 10.12 -14.53 -1.49
C ILE A 58 11.37 -15.05 -0.81
N GLU A 59 12.05 -16.03 -1.41
CA GLU A 59 13.28 -16.61 -0.85
C GLU A 59 14.38 -15.56 -0.70
N ARG A 60 14.59 -14.69 -1.71
CA ARG A 60 15.61 -13.64 -1.64
C ARG A 60 15.33 -12.63 -0.53
N LEU A 61 14.08 -12.15 -0.42
CA LEU A 61 13.66 -11.24 0.63
C LEU A 61 13.80 -11.85 2.02
N ALA A 62 13.41 -13.12 2.18
CA ALA A 62 13.55 -13.85 3.45
C ALA A 62 15.01 -14.03 3.84
N ARG A 63 15.90 -14.39 2.90
CA ARG A 63 17.35 -14.47 3.13
C ARG A 63 17.96 -13.12 3.52
N ALA A 64 17.41 -12.03 3.03
CA ALA A 64 17.81 -10.67 3.43
C ALA A 64 17.21 -10.23 4.79
N GLY A 65 16.52 -11.12 5.51
CA GLY A 65 15.93 -10.83 6.82
C GLY A 65 14.63 -10.02 6.76
N LYS A 66 13.99 -9.91 5.59
CA LYS A 66 12.71 -9.20 5.45
C LYS A 66 11.54 -10.12 5.82
N THR A 67 10.55 -9.57 6.52
CA THR A 67 9.25 -10.22 6.65
C THR A 67 8.49 -10.09 5.34
N VAL A 68 8.04 -11.21 4.78
CA VAL A 68 7.26 -11.22 3.54
C VAL A 68 5.78 -11.44 3.85
N VAL A 69 4.91 -10.63 3.25
CA VAL A 69 3.45 -10.72 3.39
C VAL A 69 2.82 -10.80 2.01
N LEU A 70 1.93 -11.76 1.80
CA LEU A 70 1.24 -11.94 0.52
C LEU A 70 -0.11 -11.22 0.54
N SER A 71 -0.28 -10.22 -0.32
CA SER A 71 -1.51 -9.40 -0.41
C SER A 71 -2.53 -10.03 -1.36
N THR A 72 -3.79 -10.09 -0.93
CA THR A 72 -4.90 -10.58 -1.74
C THR A 72 -5.49 -9.49 -2.63
N LEU A 73 -6.28 -9.90 -3.65
CA LEU A 73 -7.06 -8.99 -4.49
C LEU A 73 -8.03 -8.14 -3.66
N SER A 74 -8.21 -6.89 -4.06
CA SER A 74 -9.18 -5.95 -3.48
C SER A 74 -10.58 -6.10 -4.09
N GLU A 75 -10.68 -6.44 -5.39
CA GLU A 75 -11.94 -6.70 -6.08
C GLU A 75 -12.02 -8.19 -6.45
N VAL A 76 -13.13 -8.85 -6.04
CA VAL A 76 -13.37 -10.27 -6.28
C VAL A 76 -14.75 -10.47 -6.86
N VAL A 77 -14.81 -10.74 -8.15
CA VAL A 77 -16.06 -10.91 -8.91
C VAL A 77 -16.22 -12.35 -9.38
N LEU A 78 -15.13 -12.96 -9.85
CA LEU A 78 -15.15 -14.25 -10.52
C LEU A 78 -14.92 -15.42 -9.53
N PRO A 79 -15.50 -16.62 -9.80
CA PRO A 79 -15.22 -17.81 -8.98
C PRO A 79 -13.73 -18.15 -8.85
N ARG A 80 -12.96 -17.97 -9.96
CA ARG A 80 -11.51 -18.20 -9.96
C ARG A 80 -10.76 -17.27 -9.01
N GLU A 81 -11.20 -16.03 -8.87
CA GLU A 81 -10.58 -15.06 -7.97
C GLU A 81 -10.82 -15.42 -6.50
N ARG A 82 -12.02 -15.94 -6.19
CA ARG A 82 -12.31 -16.50 -4.85
C ARG A 82 -11.44 -17.73 -4.55
N ALA A 83 -11.22 -18.59 -5.55
CA ALA A 83 -10.31 -19.73 -5.39
C ALA A 83 -8.87 -19.25 -5.14
N MET A 84 -8.36 -18.32 -5.93
CA MET A 84 -7.02 -17.73 -5.75
C MET A 84 -6.82 -17.18 -4.32
N ILE A 85 -7.79 -16.41 -3.82
CA ILE A 85 -7.70 -15.86 -2.46
C ILE A 85 -7.70 -16.96 -1.42
N ARG A 86 -8.60 -17.95 -1.55
CA ARG A 86 -8.65 -19.08 -0.63
C ARG A 86 -7.33 -19.84 -0.61
N ASP A 87 -6.83 -20.21 -1.79
CA ASP A 87 -5.60 -20.99 -1.94
C ASP A 87 -4.40 -20.22 -1.32
N LEU A 88 -4.34 -18.90 -1.52
CA LEU A 88 -3.33 -18.03 -0.88
C LEU A 88 -3.49 -18.00 0.65
N CYS A 89 -4.70 -17.83 1.16
CA CYS A 89 -4.97 -17.83 2.60
C CYS A 89 -4.72 -19.19 3.26
N GLU A 90 -4.80 -20.29 2.53
CA GLU A 90 -4.57 -21.66 3.01
C GLU A 90 -3.10 -22.10 2.91
N MET A 91 -2.23 -21.33 2.25
CA MET A 91 -0.80 -21.64 2.17
C MET A 91 -0.19 -21.75 3.58
N PRO A 92 0.53 -22.84 3.88
CA PRO A 92 1.24 -22.96 5.15
C PRO A 92 2.38 -21.95 5.25
N ASP A 93 2.66 -21.51 6.47
CA ASP A 93 3.81 -20.65 6.81
C ASP A 93 3.90 -19.31 6.06
N CYS A 94 2.76 -18.85 5.47
CA CYS A 94 2.67 -17.57 4.80
C CYS A 94 1.86 -16.57 5.62
N LEU A 95 2.41 -15.36 5.80
CA LEU A 95 1.64 -14.22 6.27
C LEU A 95 0.83 -13.66 5.12
N VAL A 96 -0.47 -13.45 5.35
CA VAL A 96 -1.38 -12.95 4.32
C VAL A 96 -2.02 -11.64 4.74
N GLU A 97 -2.07 -10.68 3.80
CA GLU A 97 -2.85 -9.46 3.92
C GLU A 97 -4.16 -9.60 3.13
N ILE A 98 -5.27 -9.45 3.83
CA ILE A 98 -6.62 -9.56 3.27
C ILE A 98 -7.11 -8.17 2.85
N ASN A 99 -7.35 -7.99 1.55
CA ASN A 99 -7.89 -6.78 0.94
C ASN A 99 -9.36 -6.91 0.47
N ASN A 100 -9.97 -8.12 0.66
CA ASN A 100 -11.36 -8.37 0.31
C ASN A 100 -12.00 -9.35 1.30
N ALA A 101 -13.26 -9.12 1.66
CA ALA A 101 -13.98 -9.96 2.61
C ALA A 101 -14.05 -11.45 2.23
N ALA A 102 -13.84 -11.79 0.95
CA ALA A 102 -13.76 -13.19 0.49
C ALA A 102 -12.62 -13.98 1.18
N GLY A 103 -11.55 -13.30 1.63
CA GLY A 103 -10.44 -13.93 2.35
C GLY A 103 -10.72 -14.21 3.83
N LEU A 104 -11.67 -13.52 4.44
CA LEU A 104 -11.91 -13.61 5.89
C LEU A 104 -12.33 -15.02 6.36
N LEU A 105 -13.07 -15.75 5.52
CA LEU A 105 -13.51 -17.12 5.86
C LEU A 105 -12.34 -18.09 5.78
N ALA A 106 -11.53 -18.00 4.75
CA ALA A 106 -10.39 -18.90 4.54
C ALA A 106 -9.26 -18.66 5.56
N ALA A 107 -9.08 -17.40 6.01
CA ALA A 107 -8.08 -17.05 7.02
C ALA A 107 -8.58 -17.17 8.47
N ALA A 108 -9.87 -17.44 8.69
CA ALA A 108 -10.46 -17.42 10.03
C ALA A 108 -9.72 -18.33 11.02
N GLY A 109 -9.41 -17.77 12.22
CA GLY A 109 -8.71 -18.47 13.29
C GLY A 109 -7.19 -18.59 13.10
N ARG A 110 -6.63 -18.09 11.99
CA ARG A 110 -5.18 -17.98 11.78
C ARG A 110 -4.72 -16.54 11.83
N PRO A 111 -3.48 -16.25 12.26
CA PRO A 111 -2.92 -14.90 12.16
C PRO A 111 -2.95 -14.39 10.71
N HIS A 112 -3.50 -13.21 10.51
CA HIS A 112 -3.55 -12.55 9.21
C HIS A 112 -3.61 -11.03 9.35
N ARG A 113 -3.20 -10.33 8.32
CA ARG A 113 -3.24 -8.87 8.26
C ARG A 113 -4.46 -8.37 7.51
N ILE A 114 -4.98 -7.23 7.90
CA ILE A 114 -6.08 -6.55 7.21
C ILE A 114 -5.49 -5.39 6.41
N GLY A 115 -5.67 -5.44 5.10
CA GLY A 115 -5.20 -4.40 4.18
C GLY A 115 -6.13 -3.19 4.11
N PRO A 116 -5.65 -2.07 3.54
CA PRO A 116 -6.38 -0.80 3.51
C PRO A 116 -7.68 -0.87 2.71
N MET A 117 -7.79 -1.78 1.74
CA MET A 117 -8.98 -1.96 0.91
C MET A 117 -10.15 -2.64 1.65
N MET A 118 -9.93 -3.11 2.88
CA MET A 118 -10.99 -3.60 3.76
C MET A 118 -11.79 -2.48 4.43
N ASN A 119 -11.35 -1.23 4.29
CA ASN A 119 -12.06 -0.05 4.76
C ASN A 119 -12.44 -0.09 6.25
N VAL A 120 -11.45 -0.41 7.09
CA VAL A 120 -11.64 -0.46 8.55
C VAL A 120 -11.49 0.95 9.13
N TYR A 121 -12.61 1.63 9.38
CA TYR A 121 -12.67 3.01 9.82
C TYR A 121 -12.98 3.22 11.31
N ASN A 122 -13.22 2.13 12.05
CA ASN A 122 -13.59 2.23 13.47
C ASN A 122 -13.08 1.03 14.28
N GLU A 123 -12.92 1.26 15.57
CA GLU A 123 -12.38 0.29 16.53
C GLU A 123 -13.27 -0.93 16.74
N GLU A 124 -14.59 -0.82 16.53
CA GLU A 124 -15.47 -1.97 16.68
C GLU A 124 -15.30 -2.96 15.52
N THR A 125 -15.18 -2.47 14.29
CA THR A 125 -14.85 -3.32 13.14
C THR A 125 -13.47 -3.98 13.35
N MET A 126 -12.48 -3.23 13.83
CA MET A 126 -11.16 -3.75 14.16
C MET A 126 -11.26 -4.88 15.20
N ARG A 127 -12.03 -4.67 16.28
CA ARG A 127 -12.26 -5.68 17.34
C ARG A 127 -12.91 -6.96 16.79
N GLN A 128 -13.90 -6.83 15.90
CA GLN A 128 -14.57 -8.00 15.30
C GLN A 128 -13.64 -8.81 14.39
N LEU A 129 -12.75 -8.13 13.68
CA LEU A 129 -11.74 -8.78 12.83
C LEU A 129 -10.62 -9.41 13.66
N ALA A 130 -10.17 -8.75 14.73
CA ALA A 130 -9.19 -9.29 15.67
C ALA A 130 -9.67 -10.60 16.31
N LYS A 131 -10.96 -10.70 16.71
CA LYS A 131 -11.56 -11.95 17.21
C LYS A 131 -11.52 -13.09 16.20
N ARG A 132 -11.31 -12.81 14.91
CA ARG A 132 -11.21 -13.79 13.82
C ARG A 132 -9.77 -14.14 13.45
N GLY A 133 -8.80 -13.59 14.17
CA GLY A 133 -7.38 -13.84 13.98
C GLY A 133 -6.60 -12.70 13.29
N ALA A 134 -7.23 -11.56 13.01
CA ALA A 134 -6.50 -10.42 12.48
C ALA A 134 -5.60 -9.82 13.57
N ASP A 135 -4.30 -9.76 13.31
CA ASP A 135 -3.27 -9.29 14.23
C ASP A 135 -2.62 -7.96 13.79
N HIS A 136 -2.98 -7.47 12.61
CA HIS A 136 -2.40 -6.26 12.04
C HIS A 136 -3.38 -5.56 11.10
N PHE A 137 -3.46 -4.22 11.19
CA PHE A 137 -4.39 -3.41 10.42
C PHE A 137 -3.67 -2.29 9.69
N SER A 138 -3.66 -2.33 8.36
CA SER A 138 -3.29 -1.20 7.53
C SER A 138 -4.51 -0.32 7.34
N LEU A 139 -4.46 0.88 7.92
CA LEU A 139 -5.60 1.78 7.92
C LEU A 139 -5.77 2.47 6.56
N PRO A 140 -7.03 2.80 6.16
CA PRO A 140 -7.27 3.60 4.97
C PRO A 140 -6.54 4.94 5.04
N PRO A 141 -5.81 5.34 3.98
CA PRO A 141 -4.93 6.53 4.04
C PRO A 141 -5.68 7.87 4.05
N GLU A 142 -6.98 7.88 3.82
CA GLU A 142 -7.84 9.05 3.92
C GLU A 142 -8.35 9.33 5.35
N MET A 143 -7.93 8.54 6.33
CA MET A 143 -8.30 8.77 7.73
C MET A 143 -7.55 9.98 8.31
N SER A 144 -8.26 10.78 9.12
CA SER A 144 -7.62 11.89 9.84
C SER A 144 -6.77 11.38 11.00
N GLY A 145 -5.75 12.16 11.40
CA GLY A 145 -4.92 11.86 12.57
C GLY A 145 -5.74 11.63 13.85
N LYS A 146 -6.84 12.37 14.01
CA LYS A 146 -7.78 12.16 15.14
C LYS A 146 -8.43 10.78 15.11
N THR A 147 -8.83 10.31 13.94
CA THR A 147 -9.43 8.97 13.78
C THR A 147 -8.37 7.89 14.00
N VAL A 148 -7.17 8.08 13.45
CA VAL A 148 -6.03 7.17 13.68
C VAL A 148 -5.70 7.08 15.17
N ALA A 149 -5.74 8.19 15.92
CA ALA A 149 -5.52 8.20 17.37
C ALA A 149 -6.52 7.31 18.13
N VAL A 150 -7.81 7.33 17.75
CA VAL A 150 -8.84 6.46 18.34
C VAL A 150 -8.53 4.99 18.03
N MET A 151 -8.19 4.68 16.78
CA MET A 151 -7.83 3.32 16.37
C MET A 151 -6.59 2.82 17.12
N ALA A 152 -5.54 3.64 17.16
CA ALA A 152 -4.29 3.31 17.82
C ALA A 152 -4.45 3.12 19.35
N SER A 153 -5.32 3.88 20.01
CA SER A 153 -5.59 3.69 21.43
C SER A 153 -6.21 2.34 21.78
N SER A 154 -6.93 1.74 20.83
CA SER A 154 -7.56 0.43 21.01
C SER A 154 -6.60 -0.75 20.75
N ARG A 155 -5.45 -0.53 20.10
CA ARG A 155 -4.53 -1.58 19.66
C ARG A 155 -3.98 -2.45 20.78
N VAL A 156 -3.63 -1.83 21.92
CA VAL A 156 -3.01 -2.56 23.06
C VAL A 156 -3.98 -3.56 23.66
N ALA A 157 -5.26 -3.16 23.82
CA ALA A 157 -6.29 -4.06 24.35
C ALA A 157 -6.65 -5.21 23.39
N LEU A 158 -6.35 -5.04 22.11
CA LEU A 158 -6.63 -6.03 21.07
C LEU A 158 -5.39 -6.85 20.68
N ASP A 159 -4.20 -6.44 21.16
CA ASP A 159 -2.91 -7.03 20.79
C ASP A 159 -2.68 -7.05 19.27
N VAL A 160 -2.85 -5.89 18.62
CA VAL A 160 -2.73 -5.77 17.16
C VAL A 160 -1.75 -4.69 16.75
N GLY A 161 -1.15 -4.85 15.57
CA GLY A 161 -0.36 -3.81 14.91
C GLY A 161 -1.24 -2.82 14.16
N ILE A 162 -0.85 -1.54 14.18
CA ILE A 162 -1.46 -0.47 13.35
C ILE A 162 -0.43 0.04 12.36
N GLU A 163 -0.83 0.09 11.11
CA GLU A 163 -0.01 0.56 10.00
C GLU A 163 -0.70 1.71 9.27
N VAL A 164 0.07 2.75 8.93
CA VAL A 164 -0.40 3.93 8.21
C VAL A 164 0.47 4.16 6.98
N GLN A 165 -0.15 4.46 5.84
CA GLN A 165 0.58 4.84 4.62
C GLN A 165 1.22 6.22 4.82
N ILE A 166 2.53 6.32 4.57
CA ILE A 166 3.30 7.57 4.71
C ILE A 166 3.81 8.13 3.40
N PHE A 167 3.83 7.32 2.33
CA PHE A 167 4.32 7.75 1.02
C PHE A 167 3.58 7.04 -0.11
N GLY A 168 3.41 7.76 -1.22
CA GLY A 168 2.88 7.26 -2.49
C GLY A 168 1.48 7.79 -2.82
N ARG A 169 0.92 7.38 -3.95
CA ARG A 169 -0.43 7.79 -4.34
C ARG A 169 -1.47 7.16 -3.42
N VAL A 170 -2.47 7.95 -3.04
CA VAL A 170 -3.56 7.51 -2.15
C VAL A 170 -4.62 6.77 -2.95
N PRO A 171 -4.94 5.50 -2.63
CA PRO A 171 -6.10 4.82 -3.18
C PRO A 171 -7.40 5.54 -2.79
N LEU A 172 -8.22 5.90 -3.76
CA LEU A 172 -9.47 6.65 -3.55
C LEU A 172 -10.72 5.85 -3.88
N ALA A 173 -10.62 4.96 -4.89
CA ALA A 173 -11.74 4.11 -5.29
C ALA A 173 -11.27 2.85 -6.01
N ILE A 174 -12.07 1.78 -5.89
CA ILE A 174 -11.98 0.56 -6.70
C ILE A 174 -13.30 0.41 -7.46
N SER A 175 -13.22 0.08 -8.75
CA SER A 175 -14.38 -0.12 -9.62
C SER A 175 -14.33 -1.49 -10.28
N ALA A 176 -15.48 -2.13 -10.42
CA ALA A 176 -15.61 -3.35 -11.24
C ALA A 176 -15.28 -3.10 -12.73
N ARG A 177 -15.31 -1.85 -13.17
CA ARG A 177 -14.97 -1.43 -14.54
C ARG A 177 -13.53 -0.94 -14.59
N CYS A 178 -12.78 -1.41 -15.60
CA CYS A 178 -11.44 -0.92 -15.84
C CYS A 178 -11.48 0.43 -16.57
N PHE A 179 -11.31 1.54 -15.84
CA PHE A 179 -11.27 2.87 -16.46
C PHE A 179 -10.04 3.06 -17.34
N HIS A 180 -8.93 2.41 -17.03
CA HIS A 180 -7.73 2.43 -17.87
C HIS A 180 -8.02 1.86 -19.27
N ALA A 181 -8.63 0.66 -19.36
CA ALA A 181 -9.03 0.09 -20.65
C ALA A 181 -10.02 1.00 -21.38
N ARG A 182 -10.98 1.62 -20.67
CA ARG A 182 -11.96 2.54 -21.27
C ARG A 182 -11.33 3.80 -21.84
N ALA A 183 -10.31 4.35 -21.20
CA ALA A 183 -9.56 5.49 -21.72
C ALA A 183 -8.93 5.18 -23.09
N HIS A 184 -8.57 3.91 -23.32
CA HIS A 184 -8.06 3.39 -24.60
C HIS A 184 -9.16 2.76 -25.48
N GLN A 185 -10.44 3.10 -25.26
CA GLN A 185 -11.60 2.61 -26.03
C GLN A 185 -11.73 1.07 -26.03
N ARG A 186 -11.30 0.40 -24.95
CA ARG A 186 -11.35 -1.06 -24.79
C ARG A 186 -12.28 -1.48 -23.66
N SER A 187 -12.72 -2.73 -23.69
CA SER A 187 -13.42 -3.36 -22.57
C SER A 187 -12.42 -3.94 -21.57
N LYS A 188 -12.86 -4.24 -20.32
CA LYS A 188 -12.02 -4.94 -19.31
C LYS A 188 -11.58 -6.32 -19.83
N ASP A 189 -12.42 -6.99 -20.62
CA ASP A 189 -12.13 -8.35 -21.11
C ASP A 189 -11.14 -8.37 -22.27
N GLU A 190 -11.12 -7.32 -23.08
CA GLU A 190 -10.23 -7.14 -24.23
C GLU A 190 -9.20 -6.03 -24.00
N CYS A 191 -8.74 -5.86 -22.77
CA CYS A 191 -7.91 -4.73 -22.37
C CYS A 191 -6.50 -4.73 -22.98
N GLN A 192 -6.01 -5.91 -23.45
CA GLN A 192 -4.64 -6.08 -23.98
C GLN A 192 -3.55 -5.48 -23.05
N PHE A 193 -3.86 -5.39 -21.75
CA PHE A 193 -2.97 -4.90 -20.71
C PHE A 193 -2.39 -3.50 -20.94
N VAL A 194 -3.18 -2.59 -21.57
CA VAL A 194 -2.78 -1.19 -21.83
C VAL A 194 -2.32 -0.43 -20.60
N CYS A 195 -2.68 -0.89 -19.39
CA CYS A 195 -2.18 -0.33 -18.15
C CYS A 195 -0.66 -0.51 -17.96
N GLY A 196 0.01 -1.32 -18.76
CA GLY A 196 1.47 -1.42 -18.81
C GLY A 196 2.13 -0.23 -19.53
N GLU A 197 1.38 0.50 -20.36
CA GLU A 197 1.87 1.71 -21.02
C GLU A 197 2.04 2.87 -20.02
N ASP A 198 1.35 2.81 -18.88
CA ASP A 198 1.39 3.81 -17.81
C ASP A 198 1.88 3.19 -16.48
N PRO A 199 3.18 2.93 -16.33
CA PRO A 199 3.73 2.16 -15.22
C PRO A 199 3.64 2.86 -13.85
N ASP A 200 3.23 4.13 -13.81
CA ASP A 200 2.89 4.89 -12.58
C ASP A 200 1.44 5.44 -12.63
N GLY A 201 0.64 4.88 -13.54
CA GLY A 201 -0.77 5.18 -13.76
C GLY A 201 -1.03 6.31 -14.75
N LEU A 202 -2.19 6.25 -15.38
CA LEU A 202 -2.67 7.23 -16.37
C LEU A 202 -3.20 8.48 -15.66
N ALA A 203 -2.60 9.63 -15.93
CA ALA A 203 -3.06 10.91 -15.39
C ALA A 203 -4.44 11.29 -15.94
N LEU A 204 -5.29 11.81 -15.07
CA LEU A 204 -6.62 12.33 -15.41
C LEU A 204 -6.68 13.81 -14.97
N THR A 205 -6.92 14.69 -15.95
CA THR A 205 -7.05 16.12 -15.74
C THR A 205 -8.53 16.54 -15.61
N THR A 206 -8.75 17.69 -15.01
CA THR A 206 -10.05 18.38 -15.03
C THR A 206 -10.30 19.00 -16.41
N LEU A 207 -11.52 19.53 -16.65
CA LEU A 207 -11.84 20.29 -17.87
C LEU A 207 -11.02 21.59 -17.99
N GLY A 208 -10.38 22.03 -16.91
CA GLY A 208 -9.48 23.18 -16.88
C GLY A 208 -8.00 22.80 -16.95
N ASP A 209 -7.70 21.58 -17.43
CA ASP A 209 -6.32 21.04 -17.59
C ASP A 209 -5.50 20.96 -16.29
N GLU A 210 -6.17 20.87 -15.13
CA GLU A 210 -5.51 20.65 -13.86
C GLU A 210 -5.41 19.14 -13.56
N ASP A 211 -4.22 18.67 -13.22
CA ASP A 211 -3.99 17.29 -12.79
C ASP A 211 -4.74 16.96 -11.49
N MET A 212 -5.63 15.98 -11.52
CA MET A 212 -6.53 15.67 -10.41
C MET A 212 -6.39 14.26 -9.87
N LEU A 213 -6.46 13.26 -10.74
CA LEU A 213 -6.50 11.85 -10.39
C LEU A 213 -5.51 11.05 -11.23
N THR A 214 -5.28 9.80 -10.80
CA THR A 214 -4.51 8.81 -11.55
C THR A 214 -5.33 7.53 -11.64
N ILE A 215 -5.41 6.96 -12.84
CA ILE A 215 -6.10 5.70 -13.10
C ILE A 215 -5.09 4.57 -13.22
N ASN A 216 -5.31 3.49 -12.49
CA ASN A 216 -4.52 2.27 -12.55
C ASN A 216 -5.44 1.05 -12.67
N GLY A 217 -5.74 0.63 -13.88
CA GLY A 217 -6.69 -0.47 -14.11
C GLY A 217 -8.08 -0.15 -13.60
N VAL A 218 -8.52 -0.87 -12.58
CA VAL A 218 -9.80 -0.69 -11.87
C VAL A 218 -9.70 0.31 -10.71
N GLN A 219 -8.50 0.78 -10.41
CA GLN A 219 -8.22 1.65 -9.28
C GLN A 219 -8.13 3.11 -9.70
N THR A 220 -8.71 3.99 -8.89
CA THR A 220 -8.52 5.44 -8.96
C THR A 220 -7.68 5.87 -7.78
N LEU A 221 -6.64 6.65 -8.04
CA LEU A 221 -5.65 7.13 -7.07
C LEU A 221 -5.61 8.66 -7.08
N SER A 222 -5.02 9.26 -6.05
CA SER A 222 -4.61 10.66 -6.11
C SER A 222 -3.57 10.86 -7.21
N TYR A 223 -3.63 12.01 -7.88
CA TYR A 223 -2.55 12.41 -8.78
C TYR A 223 -1.28 12.75 -7.98
N ARG A 224 -1.45 13.47 -6.89
CA ARG A 224 -0.36 13.90 -6.01
C ARG A 224 0.07 12.78 -5.07
N TYR A 225 1.32 12.85 -4.62
CA TYR A 225 1.92 11.87 -3.73
C TYR A 225 1.70 12.25 -2.27
N LEU A 226 1.25 11.30 -1.46
CA LEU A 226 1.27 11.43 -0.01
C LEU A 226 2.73 11.56 0.46
N ASN A 227 2.99 12.54 1.33
CA ASN A 227 4.24 12.67 2.07
C ASN A 227 3.92 13.05 3.51
N MET A 228 4.06 12.07 4.40
CA MET A 228 3.73 12.20 5.82
C MET A 228 4.99 12.33 6.68
N ALA A 229 6.12 12.73 6.10
CA ALA A 229 7.34 12.92 6.88
C ALA A 229 7.14 13.86 8.08
N PRO A 230 6.40 15.00 7.97
CA PRO A 230 6.15 15.88 9.11
C PRO A 230 5.36 15.23 10.25
N GLU A 231 4.52 14.22 9.95
CA GLU A 231 3.60 13.62 10.90
C GLU A 231 4.15 12.34 11.57
N ILE A 232 5.34 11.84 11.17
CA ILE A 232 5.91 10.57 11.67
C ILE A 232 6.07 10.58 13.19
N ALA A 233 6.54 11.69 13.76
CA ALA A 233 6.72 11.79 15.21
C ALA A 233 5.37 11.71 15.97
N GLU A 234 4.33 12.34 15.43
CA GLU A 234 2.97 12.27 15.97
C GLU A 234 2.42 10.85 15.85
N MET A 235 2.57 10.18 14.70
CA MET A 235 2.15 8.79 14.49
C MET A 235 2.80 7.85 15.50
N ALA A 236 4.10 7.98 15.72
CA ALA A 236 4.84 7.19 16.71
C ALA A 236 4.32 7.43 18.14
N ALA A 237 4.05 8.69 18.50
CA ALA A 237 3.49 9.05 19.81
C ALA A 237 2.06 8.51 20.01
N LEU A 238 1.27 8.41 18.97
CA LEU A 238 -0.07 7.80 18.98
C LEU A 238 -0.03 6.27 19.09
N GLY A 239 1.13 5.63 18.88
CA GLY A 239 1.28 4.17 18.94
C GLY A 239 1.08 3.47 17.60
N VAL A 240 1.17 4.18 16.47
CA VAL A 240 1.31 3.54 15.15
C VAL A 240 2.60 2.72 15.15
N SER A 241 2.49 1.45 14.82
CA SER A 241 3.61 0.50 14.89
C SER A 241 4.35 0.31 13.57
N HIS A 242 3.68 0.59 12.45
CA HIS A 242 4.24 0.39 11.11
C HIS A 242 3.89 1.57 10.19
N LEU A 243 4.85 1.93 9.33
CA LEU A 243 4.75 3.03 8.37
C LEU A 243 4.93 2.48 6.96
N ARG A 244 3.88 2.58 6.13
CA ARG A 244 3.84 1.98 4.79
C ARG A 244 4.29 2.95 3.71
N ILE A 245 5.28 2.53 2.94
CA ILE A 245 5.75 3.19 1.72
C ILE A 245 5.19 2.44 0.52
N MET A 246 4.48 3.12 -0.38
CA MET A 246 3.96 2.49 -1.60
C MET A 246 4.95 2.61 -2.75
N PRO A 247 5.21 1.51 -3.51
CA PRO A 247 6.11 1.52 -4.65
C PRO A 247 5.62 2.37 -5.82
N HIS A 248 6.55 3.10 -6.44
CA HIS A 248 6.35 3.89 -7.65
C HIS A 248 7.54 3.75 -8.61
N GLN A 249 7.39 4.19 -9.86
CA GLN A 249 8.45 4.21 -10.89
C GLN A 249 9.47 5.33 -10.61
N THR A 250 10.25 5.14 -9.55
CA THR A 250 11.31 6.05 -9.12
C THR A 250 12.39 5.27 -8.35
N ASP A 251 13.44 5.93 -7.90
CA ASP A 251 14.42 5.29 -7.03
C ASP A 251 13.85 5.05 -5.61
N MET A 252 13.15 3.93 -5.45
CA MET A 252 12.55 3.56 -4.18
C MET A 252 13.56 3.23 -3.09
N ILE A 253 14.82 2.93 -3.43
CA ILE A 253 15.89 2.77 -2.43
C ILE A 253 16.19 4.13 -1.79
N ALA A 254 16.31 5.18 -2.60
CA ALA A 254 16.50 6.53 -2.08
C ALA A 254 15.30 6.98 -1.24
N VAL A 255 14.05 6.66 -1.66
CA VAL A 255 12.83 6.96 -0.90
C VAL A 255 12.85 6.25 0.46
N THR A 256 13.05 4.93 0.49
CA THR A 256 13.02 4.18 1.75
C THR A 256 14.13 4.60 2.71
N ARG A 257 15.32 4.93 2.20
CA ARG A 257 16.41 5.48 3.00
C ARG A 257 16.10 6.85 3.58
N ALA A 258 15.45 7.74 2.80
CA ALA A 258 15.07 9.05 3.29
C ALA A 258 14.14 8.95 4.52
N PHE A 259 13.11 8.10 4.45
CA PHE A 259 12.21 7.86 5.57
C PHE A 259 12.89 7.13 6.75
N ALA A 260 13.80 6.19 6.49
CA ALA A 260 14.56 5.52 7.54
C ALA A 260 15.51 6.46 8.30
N ASP A 261 16.19 7.34 7.56
CA ASP A 261 17.06 8.38 8.15
C ASP A 261 16.24 9.31 9.05
N HIS A 262 15.06 9.71 8.59
CA HIS A 262 14.17 10.55 9.38
C HIS A 262 13.63 9.84 10.63
N LEU A 263 13.17 8.60 10.48
CA LEU A 263 12.67 7.79 11.60
C LEU A 263 13.77 7.53 12.66
N SER A 264 15.04 7.45 12.24
CA SER A 264 16.19 7.30 13.14
C SER A 264 16.75 8.63 13.67
N GLY A 265 16.15 9.77 13.32
CA GLY A 265 16.57 11.11 13.77
C GLY A 265 17.83 11.64 13.06
N LYS A 266 18.25 11.04 11.96
CA LYS A 266 19.41 11.48 11.17
C LYS A 266 19.09 12.60 10.17
N SER A 267 17.80 12.83 9.87
CA SER A 267 17.34 13.88 8.97
C SER A 267 16.01 14.46 9.46
N THR A 268 15.69 15.67 8.99
CA THR A 268 14.41 16.34 9.28
C THR A 268 13.33 15.93 8.28
N ALA A 269 12.09 16.34 8.51
CA ALA A 269 10.98 16.14 7.57
C ALA A 269 11.19 16.98 6.28
N GLU A 270 11.81 18.16 6.43
CA GLU A 270 12.20 19.01 5.30
C GLU A 270 13.24 18.32 4.43
N ASP A 271 14.28 17.71 5.01
CA ASP A 271 15.29 16.94 4.28
C ASP A 271 14.66 15.78 3.48
N VAL A 272 13.65 15.09 4.07
CA VAL A 272 12.90 14.04 3.34
C VAL A 272 12.20 14.68 2.14
N THR A 273 11.46 15.75 2.36
CA THR A 273 10.69 16.44 1.30
C THR A 273 11.60 16.92 0.17
N GLU A 274 12.75 17.50 0.49
CA GLU A 274 13.75 17.93 -0.50
C GLU A 274 14.35 16.75 -1.28
N ARG A 275 14.70 15.65 -0.61
CA ARG A 275 15.18 14.41 -1.27
C ARG A 275 14.13 13.85 -2.23
N LEU A 276 12.86 13.79 -1.83
CA LEU A 276 11.77 13.34 -2.70
C LEU A 276 11.58 14.26 -3.91
N ALA A 277 11.62 15.57 -3.71
CA ALA A 277 11.54 16.55 -4.81
C ALA A 277 12.73 16.40 -5.78
N GLY A 278 13.92 16.12 -5.27
CA GLY A 278 15.12 15.84 -6.08
C GLY A 278 14.96 14.60 -6.98
N LEU A 279 14.13 13.64 -6.59
CA LEU A 279 13.75 12.47 -7.41
C LEU A 279 12.63 12.80 -8.41
N LYS A 280 12.23 14.06 -8.54
CA LYS A 280 11.10 14.54 -9.37
C LYS A 280 9.76 13.94 -8.95
N ILE A 281 9.61 13.63 -7.66
CA ILE A 281 8.37 13.19 -7.06
C ILE A 281 7.65 14.39 -6.48
N GLY A 282 6.39 14.52 -6.80
CA GLY A 282 5.53 15.61 -6.34
C GLY A 282 4.52 16.01 -7.41
N PRO A 283 3.63 16.93 -7.11
CA PRO A 283 3.44 17.62 -5.84
C PRO A 283 2.92 16.71 -4.72
N PHE A 284 3.09 17.16 -3.46
CA PHE A 284 2.74 16.39 -2.26
C PHE A 284 1.36 16.72 -1.69
N ILE A 285 0.82 15.79 -0.89
CA ILE A 285 -0.40 15.92 -0.08
C ILE A 285 -0.23 15.28 1.29
N ASN A 286 -0.95 15.81 2.30
CA ASN A 286 -1.17 15.21 3.62
C ASN A 286 -2.51 15.71 4.23
N GLY A 287 -3.37 16.31 3.40
CA GLY A 287 -4.56 17.02 3.86
C GLY A 287 -5.55 16.14 4.62
N PHE A 288 -5.67 14.86 4.29
CA PHE A 288 -6.55 13.93 5.02
C PHE A 288 -6.18 13.84 6.50
N TRP A 289 -4.88 13.72 6.82
CA TRP A 289 -4.41 13.67 8.19
C TRP A 289 -4.89 14.88 9.02
N HIS A 290 -4.82 16.05 8.43
CA HIS A 290 -5.20 17.33 9.04
C HIS A 290 -6.70 17.64 8.94
N ALA A 291 -7.54 16.70 8.46
CA ALA A 291 -8.98 16.89 8.24
C ALA A 291 -9.32 18.10 7.34
N ILE A 292 -8.47 18.38 6.36
CA ILE A 292 -8.70 19.36 5.30
C ILE A 292 -8.84 18.65 3.94
N ALA A 293 -9.04 19.39 2.86
CA ALA A 293 -9.17 18.79 1.52
C ALA A 293 -7.95 17.92 1.19
N GLY A 294 -8.18 16.64 0.86
CA GLY A 294 -7.15 15.61 0.73
C GLY A 294 -6.04 15.93 -0.28
N HIS A 295 -6.34 16.76 -1.30
CA HIS A 295 -5.37 17.20 -2.31
C HIS A 295 -4.43 18.33 -1.83
N ARG A 296 -4.60 18.83 -0.62
CA ARG A 296 -3.76 19.87 -0.05
C ARG A 296 -2.55 19.31 0.68
N TYR A 297 -1.49 20.08 0.71
CA TYR A 297 -0.33 19.85 1.57
C TYR A 297 -0.33 20.88 2.69
N HIS A 298 -0.40 20.41 3.93
CA HIS A 298 -0.27 21.23 5.12
C HIS A 298 1.20 21.23 5.54
N GLN A 299 1.81 22.39 5.58
CA GLN A 299 3.14 22.59 6.19
C GLN A 299 2.91 23.07 7.61
N ALA A 300 3.53 22.42 8.58
CA ALA A 300 3.56 22.95 9.94
C ALA A 300 4.23 24.34 9.93
N PRO A 301 3.75 25.31 10.72
CA PRO A 301 4.32 26.65 10.77
C PRO A 301 5.75 26.68 11.31
#